data_a06ef9bfb28c8cea3da6509c641cd935
#
_entry.id   a06ef9bfb28c8cea3da6509c641cd935
#
_cell.length_a   1.000
_cell.length_b   1.000
_cell.length_c   1.000
_cell.angle_alpha   90.00
_cell.angle_beta   90.00
_cell.angle_gamma   90.00
#
_symmetry.space_group_name_H-M   'P 1'
#
loop_
_entity.id
_entity.type
_entity.pdbx_description
1 polymer ?
#
loop_
_entity_poly.entity_id
_entity_poly.type
_entity_poly.pdbx_seq_one_letter_code
_entity_poly.pdbx_strand_id
1 'polypeptide(L)'
;MLESHFRVIPVLDVKNGQAVHAVGGTRSHYRPLQSILHPSCDPLELARAYRDLLDLRELYLADLDAISGQRPDLSLYRKLASKDVRLWIDAGLKNEDDLDALIDLDHTTIVVGLETAAGPDAVRDILDRIDPDRVVLSLDLFEGVPRLPTGADWAATDLEGLSQQVLELGVCRLLLLDLARVGTGRGTGTGELLVRLREARPAVEVSVGGGISGIEELIAVQTAGAAAALIGSALHDGRIGRKELDRLADQRQSSRQAALT
;
A
#
# COMPACT_ATOMS: atom_id res chain seq x y z
N MET A 1 -8.98 22.89 -0.08
CA MET A 1 -8.56 21.50 0.27
C MET A 1 -9.12 20.60 -0.80
N LEU A 2 -8.27 19.91 -1.56
CA LEU A 2 -8.73 18.87 -2.49
C LEU A 2 -9.31 17.74 -1.61
N GLU A 3 -10.60 17.51 -1.71
CA GLU A 3 -11.24 16.37 -1.05
C GLU A 3 -10.65 15.08 -1.67
N SER A 4 -9.70 14.49 -0.97
CA SER A 4 -9.13 13.20 -1.36
C SER A 4 -10.24 12.15 -1.36
N HIS A 5 -10.53 11.60 -2.53
CA HIS A 5 -11.48 10.49 -2.64
C HIS A 5 -10.81 9.23 -2.08
N PHE A 6 -11.47 8.58 -1.12
CA PHE A 6 -11.00 7.26 -0.64
C PHE A 6 -10.86 6.28 -1.81
N ARG A 7 -9.75 5.58 -1.88
CA ARG A 7 -9.39 4.69 -2.99
C ARG A 7 -9.27 3.25 -2.49
N VAL A 8 -9.71 2.31 -3.31
CA VAL A 8 -9.42 0.89 -3.11
C VAL A 8 -8.31 0.50 -4.07
N ILE A 9 -7.22 0.00 -3.53
CA ILE A 9 -6.00 -0.32 -4.28
C ILE A 9 -5.78 -1.84 -4.16
N PRO A 10 -5.93 -2.60 -5.26
CA PRO A 10 -5.60 -4.02 -5.26
C PRO A 10 -4.10 -4.23 -5.03
N VAL A 11 -3.76 -5.34 -4.39
CA VAL A 11 -2.39 -5.72 -4.08
C VAL A 11 -1.99 -6.93 -4.91
N LEU A 12 -0.81 -6.86 -5.51
CA LEU A 12 -0.10 -8.00 -6.07
C LEU A 12 1.27 -8.15 -5.40
N ASP A 13 1.44 -9.26 -4.69
CA ASP A 13 2.75 -9.73 -4.25
C ASP A 13 3.33 -10.60 -5.36
N VAL A 14 4.48 -10.22 -5.91
CA VAL A 14 5.12 -10.95 -7.01
C VAL A 14 6.41 -11.59 -6.54
N LYS A 15 6.57 -12.89 -6.86
CA LYS A 15 7.76 -13.68 -6.58
C LYS A 15 8.07 -14.58 -7.77
N ASN A 16 9.32 -14.58 -8.25
CA ASN A 16 9.73 -15.31 -9.44
C ASN A 16 8.83 -15.04 -10.66
N GLY A 17 8.40 -13.78 -10.84
CA GLY A 17 7.55 -13.33 -11.95
C GLY A 17 6.09 -13.77 -11.87
N GLN A 18 5.63 -14.34 -10.77
CA GLN A 18 4.25 -14.79 -10.56
C GLN A 18 3.63 -14.10 -9.36
N ALA A 19 2.33 -13.80 -9.46
CA ALA A 19 1.56 -13.34 -8.31
C ALA A 19 1.43 -14.48 -7.28
N VAL A 20 1.66 -14.15 -6.01
CA VAL A 20 1.59 -15.09 -4.90
C VAL A 20 0.61 -14.62 -3.84
N HIS A 21 0.07 -15.56 -3.08
CA HIS A 21 -0.80 -15.26 -1.95
C HIS A 21 0.06 -15.00 -0.70
N ALA A 22 0.16 -13.74 -0.30
CA ALA A 22 0.82 -13.34 0.93
C ALA A 22 -0.06 -13.62 2.15
N VAL A 23 0.48 -14.33 3.13
CA VAL A 23 -0.22 -14.65 4.38
C VAL A 23 0.73 -14.49 5.56
N GLY A 24 0.35 -13.64 6.54
CA GLY A 24 1.02 -13.50 7.81
C GLY A 24 2.50 -13.10 7.75
N GLY A 25 2.93 -12.43 6.67
CA GLY A 25 4.31 -11.93 6.52
C GLY A 25 5.39 -13.01 6.34
N THR A 26 5.04 -14.31 6.30
CA THR A 26 6.01 -15.40 6.19
C THR A 26 6.26 -15.78 4.73
N ARG A 27 7.15 -15.06 4.05
CA ARG A 27 7.43 -15.15 2.59
C ARG A 27 7.79 -16.55 2.09
N SER A 28 8.32 -17.45 2.94
CA SER A 28 8.62 -18.85 2.59
C SER A 28 7.38 -19.71 2.38
N HIS A 29 6.26 -19.30 2.94
CA HIS A 29 4.98 -20.05 2.84
C HIS A 29 4.08 -19.55 1.69
N TYR A 30 4.46 -18.51 0.98
CA TYR A 30 3.67 -17.98 -0.11
C TYR A 30 3.53 -18.99 -1.24
N ARG A 31 2.35 -19.09 -1.82
CA ARG A 31 1.99 -19.99 -2.92
C ARG A 31 1.49 -19.19 -4.10
N PRO A 32 1.53 -19.71 -5.33
CA PRO A 32 0.89 -19.07 -6.46
C PRO A 32 -0.54 -18.67 -6.14
N LEU A 33 -0.89 -17.45 -6.52
CA LEU A 33 -2.19 -16.87 -6.21
C LEU A 33 -3.31 -17.63 -6.93
N GLN A 34 -4.35 -17.97 -6.19
CA GLN A 34 -5.61 -18.46 -6.75
C GLN A 34 -6.64 -17.34 -6.69
N SER A 35 -7.32 -17.05 -7.79
CA SER A 35 -8.24 -15.94 -7.89
C SER A 35 -9.48 -16.29 -8.68
N ILE A 36 -10.64 -15.83 -8.20
CA ILE A 36 -11.88 -15.90 -8.98
C ILE A 36 -11.89 -14.90 -10.15
N LEU A 37 -11.04 -13.88 -10.11
CA LEU A 37 -10.98 -12.83 -11.14
C LEU A 37 -10.28 -13.33 -12.41
N HIS A 38 -9.27 -14.19 -12.26
CA HIS A 38 -8.54 -14.77 -13.38
C HIS A 38 -7.85 -16.09 -12.97
N PRO A 39 -7.85 -17.13 -13.83
CA PRO A 39 -7.26 -18.43 -13.50
C PRO A 39 -5.72 -18.44 -13.50
N SER A 40 -5.08 -17.48 -14.16
CA SER A 40 -3.64 -17.35 -14.18
C SER A 40 -3.12 -16.53 -13.00
N CYS A 41 -1.92 -16.85 -12.51
CA CYS A 41 -1.15 -16.02 -11.58
C CYS A 41 -0.16 -15.07 -12.30
N ASP A 42 -0.35 -14.81 -13.60
CA ASP A 42 0.37 -13.78 -14.33
C ASP A 42 -0.03 -12.38 -13.81
N PRO A 43 0.93 -11.55 -13.36
CA PRO A 43 0.62 -10.22 -12.82
C PRO A 43 -0.09 -9.30 -13.83
N LEU A 44 0.22 -9.41 -15.12
CA LEU A 44 -0.41 -8.58 -16.16
C LEU A 44 -1.87 -8.96 -16.39
N GLU A 45 -2.18 -10.26 -16.38
CA GLU A 45 -3.55 -10.73 -16.53
C GLU A 45 -4.42 -10.34 -15.32
N LEU A 46 -3.86 -10.43 -14.11
CA LEU A 46 -4.55 -9.99 -12.90
C LEU A 46 -4.76 -8.48 -12.88
N ALA A 47 -3.77 -7.68 -13.28
CA ALA A 47 -3.91 -6.23 -13.38
C ALA A 47 -5.00 -5.83 -14.38
N ARG A 48 -5.12 -6.52 -15.52
CA ARG A 48 -6.23 -6.35 -16.46
C ARG A 48 -7.57 -6.70 -15.84
N ALA A 49 -7.64 -7.81 -15.10
CA ALA A 49 -8.87 -8.21 -14.42
C ALA A 49 -9.32 -7.18 -13.38
N TYR A 50 -8.42 -6.58 -12.60
CA TYR A 50 -8.77 -5.51 -11.68
C TYR A 50 -9.35 -4.29 -12.40
N ARG A 51 -8.75 -3.88 -13.51
CA ARG A 51 -9.25 -2.76 -14.29
C ARG A 51 -10.59 -3.07 -14.95
N ASP A 52 -10.69 -4.20 -15.63
CA ASP A 52 -11.81 -4.50 -16.53
C ASP A 52 -13.05 -4.99 -15.77
N LEU A 53 -12.87 -5.75 -14.69
CA LEU A 53 -13.97 -6.30 -13.89
C LEU A 53 -14.37 -5.40 -12.70
N LEU A 54 -13.41 -4.69 -12.12
CA LEU A 54 -13.63 -3.95 -10.88
C LEU A 54 -13.51 -2.43 -11.05
N ASP A 55 -13.03 -1.93 -12.20
CA ASP A 55 -12.72 -0.53 -12.50
C ASP A 55 -11.71 0.09 -11.50
N LEU A 56 -10.74 -0.72 -11.04
CA LEU A 56 -9.67 -0.28 -10.18
C LEU A 56 -8.47 0.15 -11.04
N ARG A 57 -8.05 1.41 -10.88
CA ARG A 57 -7.05 2.05 -11.74
C ARG A 57 -5.75 2.39 -11.00
N GLU A 58 -5.62 1.93 -9.78
CA GLU A 58 -4.38 1.92 -9.02
C GLU A 58 -4.04 0.47 -8.70
N LEU A 59 -2.75 0.15 -8.55
CA LEU A 59 -2.26 -1.18 -8.24
C LEU A 59 -1.05 -1.05 -7.32
N TYR A 60 -1.04 -1.72 -6.19
CA TYR A 60 0.14 -1.88 -5.35
C TYR A 60 0.84 -3.18 -5.73
N LEU A 61 2.11 -3.07 -6.08
CA LEU A 61 3.00 -4.17 -6.43
C LEU A 61 4.10 -4.30 -5.38
N ALA A 62 4.12 -5.40 -4.64
CA ALA A 62 5.28 -5.80 -3.86
C ALA A 62 6.15 -6.76 -4.70
N ASP A 63 7.32 -6.29 -5.13
CA ASP A 63 8.33 -7.15 -5.77
C ASP A 63 9.14 -7.84 -4.68
N LEU A 64 8.71 -9.05 -4.30
CA LEU A 64 9.32 -9.80 -3.20
C LEU A 64 10.75 -10.25 -3.51
N ASP A 65 11.10 -10.37 -4.76
CA ASP A 65 12.46 -10.70 -5.19
C ASP A 65 13.36 -9.48 -4.99
N ALA A 66 12.93 -8.28 -5.39
CA ALA A 66 13.66 -7.02 -5.16
C ALA A 66 13.76 -6.69 -3.67
N ILE A 67 12.66 -6.79 -2.92
CA ILE A 67 12.64 -6.61 -1.45
C ILE A 67 13.62 -7.57 -0.76
N SER A 68 13.85 -8.76 -1.33
CA SER A 68 14.83 -9.74 -0.83
C SER A 68 16.26 -9.49 -1.32
N GLY A 69 16.51 -8.39 -2.04
CA GLY A 69 17.84 -7.95 -2.48
C GLY A 69 18.23 -8.37 -3.90
N GLN A 70 17.28 -8.89 -4.70
CA GLN A 70 17.48 -9.10 -6.14
C GLN A 70 17.27 -7.79 -6.91
N ARG A 71 17.55 -7.81 -8.20
CA ARG A 71 17.31 -6.64 -9.06
C ARG A 71 15.81 -6.46 -9.33
N PRO A 72 15.28 -5.22 -9.28
CA PRO A 72 13.91 -4.92 -9.62
C PRO A 72 13.54 -5.34 -11.05
N ASP A 73 12.34 -5.89 -11.25
CA ASP A 73 11.84 -6.24 -12.57
C ASP A 73 11.24 -5.00 -13.29
N LEU A 74 12.14 -4.15 -13.82
CA LEU A 74 11.74 -2.95 -14.56
C LEU A 74 10.90 -3.24 -15.80
N SER A 75 11.03 -4.44 -16.39
CA SER A 75 10.22 -4.85 -17.55
C SER A 75 8.77 -5.05 -17.15
N LEU A 76 8.54 -5.73 -16.02
CA LEU A 76 7.20 -5.91 -15.44
C LEU A 76 6.59 -4.56 -15.06
N TYR A 77 7.35 -3.70 -14.37
CA TYR A 77 6.85 -2.40 -13.92
C TYR A 77 6.38 -1.53 -15.09
N ARG A 78 7.18 -1.42 -16.16
CA ARG A 78 6.79 -0.67 -17.38
C ARG A 78 5.55 -1.22 -18.07
N LYS A 79 5.32 -2.54 -18.00
CA LYS A 79 4.12 -3.16 -18.58
C LYS A 79 2.88 -2.95 -17.72
N LEU A 80 3.03 -2.89 -16.40
CA LEU A 80 1.95 -2.64 -15.45
C LEU A 80 1.58 -1.15 -15.39
N ALA A 81 2.58 -0.27 -15.34
CA ALA A 81 2.36 1.17 -15.30
C ALA A 81 1.87 1.68 -16.66
N SER A 82 0.79 2.43 -16.67
CA SER A 82 0.21 3.04 -17.87
C SER A 82 -0.58 4.29 -17.50
N LYS A 83 -1.00 5.08 -18.50
CA LYS A 83 -1.87 6.24 -18.25
C LYS A 83 -3.23 5.88 -17.65
N ASP A 84 -3.66 4.61 -17.80
CA ASP A 84 -4.93 4.12 -17.26
C ASP A 84 -4.75 3.40 -15.90
N VAL A 85 -3.51 3.12 -15.48
CA VAL A 85 -3.19 2.46 -14.21
C VAL A 85 -1.98 3.14 -13.56
N ARG A 86 -2.17 3.64 -12.34
CA ARG A 86 -1.09 4.13 -11.50
C ARG A 86 -0.53 2.96 -10.68
N LEU A 87 0.76 2.72 -10.83
CA LEU A 87 1.44 1.63 -10.14
C LEU A 87 2.15 2.17 -8.87
N TRP A 88 1.83 1.61 -7.72
CA TRP A 88 2.61 1.77 -6.50
C TRP A 88 3.64 0.64 -6.46
N ILE A 89 4.93 0.99 -6.39
CA ILE A 89 6.03 0.02 -6.46
C ILE A 89 6.71 -0.06 -5.10
N ASP A 90 6.62 -1.21 -4.46
CA ASP A 90 7.47 -1.59 -3.35
C ASP A 90 8.53 -2.58 -3.85
N ALA A 91 9.75 -2.07 -4.02
CA ALA A 91 10.93 -2.81 -4.46
C ALA A 91 12.00 -2.89 -3.35
N GLY A 92 11.64 -2.55 -2.11
CA GLY A 92 12.53 -2.66 -0.95
C GLY A 92 13.70 -1.67 -0.98
N LEU A 93 13.43 -0.39 -1.29
CA LEU A 93 14.46 0.66 -1.32
C LEU A 93 15.11 0.81 0.06
N LYS A 94 16.45 0.88 0.07
CA LYS A 94 17.26 1.08 1.27
C LYS A 94 17.78 2.50 1.38
N ASN A 95 18.10 3.11 0.25
CA ASN A 95 18.69 4.43 0.11
C ASN A 95 18.35 5.04 -1.25
N GLU A 96 18.88 6.23 -1.54
CA GLU A 96 18.65 6.99 -2.76
C GLU A 96 19.23 6.35 -4.03
N ASP A 97 20.27 5.51 -3.92
CA ASP A 97 20.85 4.81 -5.08
C ASP A 97 19.85 3.81 -5.68
N ASP A 98 19.03 3.18 -4.84
CA ASP A 98 17.99 2.25 -5.29
C ASP A 98 16.88 2.97 -6.06
N LEU A 99 16.72 4.29 -5.87
CA LEU A 99 15.74 5.11 -6.58
C LEU A 99 16.08 5.30 -8.06
N ASP A 100 17.35 5.29 -8.45
CA ASP A 100 17.79 5.54 -9.83
C ASP A 100 17.11 4.64 -10.86
N ALA A 101 16.81 3.40 -10.49
CA ALA A 101 16.12 2.47 -11.36
C ALA A 101 14.63 2.80 -11.56
N LEU A 102 14.01 3.56 -10.65
CA LEU A 102 12.56 3.75 -10.55
C LEU A 102 12.12 5.19 -10.86
N ILE A 103 13.00 6.18 -10.68
CA ILE A 103 12.64 7.60 -10.70
C ILE A 103 12.01 8.05 -12.03
N ASP A 104 12.49 7.49 -13.15
CA ASP A 104 12.05 7.81 -14.51
C ASP A 104 10.82 6.99 -14.97
N LEU A 105 10.25 6.15 -14.11
CA LEU A 105 9.05 5.42 -14.46
C LEU A 105 7.80 6.31 -14.36
N ASP A 106 7.15 6.53 -15.50
CA ASP A 106 5.90 7.29 -15.55
C ASP A 106 4.75 6.56 -14.86
N HIS A 107 3.76 7.31 -14.38
CA HIS A 107 2.55 6.78 -13.75
C HIS A 107 2.82 5.89 -12.52
N THR A 108 3.93 6.16 -11.81
CA THR A 108 4.33 5.39 -10.63
C THR A 108 4.33 6.21 -9.35
N THR A 109 4.05 5.53 -8.26
CA THR A 109 4.28 5.96 -6.89
C THR A 109 5.31 5.01 -6.27
N ILE A 110 6.34 5.54 -5.65
CA ILE A 110 7.39 4.76 -5.02
C ILE A 110 7.03 4.52 -3.56
N VAL A 111 7.04 3.25 -3.16
CA VAL A 111 6.85 2.87 -1.76
C VAL A 111 8.21 2.68 -1.11
N VAL A 112 8.43 3.39 -0.01
CA VAL A 112 9.62 3.25 0.84
C VAL A 112 9.17 2.55 2.12
N GLY A 113 9.54 1.28 2.27
CA GLY A 113 9.18 0.47 3.43
C GLY A 113 10.09 0.76 4.63
N LEU A 114 9.49 0.95 5.81
CA LEU A 114 10.25 1.11 7.05
C LEU A 114 11.13 -0.13 7.33
N GLU A 115 10.68 -1.31 6.93
CA GLU A 115 11.41 -2.56 7.11
C GLU A 115 12.71 -2.66 6.27
N THR A 116 12.88 -1.78 5.25
CA THR A 116 14.05 -1.81 4.35
C THR A 116 14.87 -0.53 4.38
N ALA A 117 14.26 0.62 4.65
CA ALA A 117 14.94 1.93 4.67
C ALA A 117 16.04 1.99 5.73
N ALA A 118 17.25 2.37 5.33
CA ALA A 118 18.44 2.35 6.19
C ALA A 118 18.33 3.30 7.40
N GLY A 119 17.54 4.36 7.31
CA GLY A 119 17.31 5.32 8.38
C GLY A 119 16.66 6.61 7.88
N PRO A 120 16.50 7.61 8.75
CA PRO A 120 15.86 8.88 8.40
C PRO A 120 16.59 9.66 7.31
N ASP A 121 17.92 9.61 7.29
CA ASP A 121 18.72 10.30 6.27
C ASP A 121 18.47 9.70 4.87
N ALA A 122 18.43 8.38 4.76
CA ALA A 122 18.08 7.72 3.49
C ALA A 122 16.69 8.12 2.97
N VAL A 123 15.70 8.26 3.86
CA VAL A 123 14.36 8.74 3.48
C VAL A 123 14.42 10.19 3.02
N ARG A 124 15.17 11.06 3.71
CA ARG A 124 15.36 12.47 3.33
C ARG A 124 16.00 12.58 1.95
N ASP A 125 17.09 11.84 1.70
CA ASP A 125 17.81 11.86 0.43
C ASP A 125 16.93 11.38 -0.74
N ILE A 126 16.04 10.41 -0.50
CA ILE A 126 15.01 10.02 -1.46
C ILE A 126 14.03 11.17 -1.74
N LEU A 127 13.50 11.82 -0.70
CA LEU A 127 12.53 12.91 -0.83
C LEU A 127 13.14 14.15 -1.52
N ASP A 128 14.45 14.39 -1.38
CA ASP A 128 15.15 15.49 -2.06
C ASP A 128 15.32 15.26 -3.58
N ARG A 129 15.17 14.01 -4.04
CA ARG A 129 15.38 13.63 -5.44
C ARG A 129 14.10 13.43 -6.25
N ILE A 130 12.97 13.26 -5.61
CA ILE A 130 11.68 12.94 -6.24
C ILE A 130 10.57 13.79 -5.62
N ASP A 131 9.56 14.13 -6.42
CA ASP A 131 8.36 14.80 -5.92
C ASP A 131 7.74 14.00 -4.73
N PRO A 132 7.61 14.61 -3.55
CA PRO A 132 7.03 13.93 -2.38
C PRO A 132 5.65 13.33 -2.61
N ASP A 133 4.85 13.88 -3.55
CA ASP A 133 3.55 13.33 -3.94
C ASP A 133 3.67 11.98 -4.68
N ARG A 134 4.86 11.63 -5.15
CA ARG A 134 5.18 10.33 -5.73
C ARG A 134 5.73 9.33 -4.73
N VAL A 135 5.90 9.70 -3.46
CA VAL A 135 6.44 8.83 -2.41
C VAL A 135 5.34 8.47 -1.41
N VAL A 136 5.27 7.20 -1.06
CA VAL A 136 4.50 6.70 0.10
C VAL A 136 5.49 6.01 1.02
N LEU A 137 5.56 6.44 2.28
CA LEU A 137 6.31 5.70 3.27
C LEU A 137 5.39 4.70 3.97
N SER A 138 5.78 3.42 3.93
CA SER A 138 5.09 2.34 4.62
C SER A 138 5.64 2.17 6.04
N LEU A 139 4.77 2.37 7.03
CA LEU A 139 5.02 2.00 8.41
C LEU A 139 4.70 0.52 8.58
N ASP A 140 5.73 -0.33 8.40
CA ASP A 140 5.58 -1.77 8.42
C ASP A 140 5.63 -2.27 9.86
N LEU A 141 4.59 -3.00 10.26
CA LEU A 141 4.42 -3.57 11.59
C LEU A 141 4.40 -5.09 11.52
N PHE A 142 4.69 -5.73 12.62
CA PHE A 142 4.39 -7.14 12.86
C PHE A 142 3.79 -7.29 14.25
N GLU A 143 2.52 -7.68 14.32
CA GLU A 143 1.74 -7.72 15.58
C GLU A 143 1.75 -6.36 16.32
N GLY A 144 1.63 -5.27 15.58
CA GLY A 144 1.61 -3.91 16.11
C GLY A 144 3.01 -3.33 16.45
N VAL A 145 4.08 -4.09 16.28
CA VAL A 145 5.47 -3.65 16.56
C VAL A 145 6.13 -3.21 15.26
N PRO A 146 6.76 -2.01 15.21
CA PRO A 146 7.48 -1.56 14.02
C PRO A 146 8.59 -2.51 13.60
N ARG A 147 8.72 -2.74 12.30
CA ARG A 147 9.80 -3.51 11.71
C ARG A 147 10.86 -2.57 11.18
N LEU A 148 12.06 -2.69 11.74
CA LEU A 148 13.23 -1.92 11.33
C LEU A 148 14.34 -2.86 10.83
N PRO A 149 15.13 -2.45 9.83
CA PRO A 149 16.29 -3.22 9.42
C PRO A 149 17.33 -3.27 10.56
N THR A 150 18.10 -4.34 10.61
CA THR A 150 19.21 -4.43 11.58
C THR A 150 20.23 -3.34 11.29
N GLY A 151 20.53 -2.52 12.31
CA GLY A 151 21.49 -1.42 12.20
C GLY A 151 20.93 -0.14 11.56
N ALA A 152 19.62 -0.06 11.35
CA ALA A 152 18.98 1.19 10.92
C ALA A 152 19.12 2.28 12.00
N ASP A 153 19.39 3.51 11.58
CA ASP A 153 19.69 4.66 12.45
C ASP A 153 18.43 5.46 12.80
N TRP A 154 17.34 4.79 13.17
CA TRP A 154 16.12 5.44 13.66
C TRP A 154 16.28 5.78 15.15
N ALA A 155 16.08 7.08 15.51
CA ALA A 155 16.17 7.53 16.90
C ALA A 155 15.05 6.98 17.78
N ALA A 156 13.83 6.88 17.23
CA ALA A 156 12.70 6.24 17.88
C ALA A 156 12.55 4.79 17.38
N THR A 157 12.08 3.90 18.24
CA THR A 157 11.81 2.49 17.94
C THR A 157 10.36 2.08 18.22
N ASP A 158 9.62 2.93 18.93
CA ASP A 158 8.19 2.76 19.13
C ASP A 158 7.39 3.43 17.97
N LEU A 159 6.15 3.01 17.83
CA LEU A 159 5.31 3.41 16.70
C LEU A 159 5.00 4.91 16.69
N GLU A 160 4.80 5.51 17.85
CA GLU A 160 4.44 6.93 17.96
C GLU A 160 5.64 7.82 17.61
N GLY A 161 6.80 7.57 18.20
CA GLY A 161 8.03 8.29 17.91
C GLY A 161 8.48 8.14 16.44
N LEU A 162 8.39 6.93 15.87
CA LEU A 162 8.68 6.69 14.45
C LEU A 162 7.72 7.46 13.54
N SER A 163 6.42 7.45 13.85
CA SER A 163 5.42 8.19 13.08
C SER A 163 5.73 9.70 13.09
N GLN A 164 6.07 10.25 14.25
CA GLN A 164 6.46 11.65 14.37
C GLN A 164 7.75 11.95 13.58
N GLN A 165 8.78 11.13 13.73
CA GLN A 165 10.06 11.31 13.04
C GLN A 165 9.89 11.28 11.52
N VAL A 166 9.11 10.36 10.98
CA VAL A 166 8.79 10.26 9.56
C VAL A 166 8.06 11.52 9.05
N LEU A 167 7.11 12.02 9.81
CA LEU A 167 6.38 13.24 9.44
C LEU A 167 7.27 14.49 9.47
N GLU A 168 8.24 14.55 10.36
CA GLU A 168 9.25 15.63 10.44
C GLU A 168 10.21 15.62 9.24
N LEU A 169 10.38 14.49 8.56
CA LEU A 169 11.14 14.39 7.31
C LEU A 169 10.42 15.02 6.10
N GLY A 170 9.14 15.39 6.24
CA GLY A 170 8.35 15.96 5.16
C GLY A 170 7.55 14.93 4.36
N VAL A 171 7.43 13.70 4.85
CA VAL A 171 6.56 12.68 4.24
C VAL A 171 5.10 13.14 4.32
N CYS A 172 4.42 13.21 3.18
CA CYS A 172 3.03 13.63 3.07
C CYS A 172 2.05 12.47 2.83
N ARG A 173 2.55 11.27 2.54
CA ARG A 173 1.73 10.07 2.28
C ARG A 173 2.27 8.88 3.05
N LEU A 174 1.44 8.29 3.90
CA LEU A 174 1.76 7.13 4.72
C LEU A 174 0.92 5.91 4.32
N LEU A 175 1.50 4.73 4.46
CA LEU A 175 0.81 3.46 4.47
C LEU A 175 1.00 2.80 5.84
N LEU A 176 -0.06 2.42 6.50
CA LEU A 176 -0.02 1.63 7.74
C LEU A 176 -0.27 0.16 7.38
N LEU A 177 0.73 -0.70 7.60
CA LEU A 177 0.66 -2.09 7.21
C LEU A 177 1.13 -3.01 8.34
N ASP A 178 0.22 -3.80 8.92
CA ASP A 178 0.61 -4.88 9.83
C ASP A 178 0.73 -6.21 9.05
N LEU A 179 1.96 -6.63 8.83
CA LEU A 179 2.29 -7.83 8.03
C LEU A 179 1.71 -9.12 8.63
N ALA A 180 1.57 -9.19 9.96
CA ALA A 180 0.97 -10.35 10.61
C ALA A 180 -0.53 -10.51 10.28
N ARG A 181 -1.18 -9.45 9.79
CA ARG A 181 -2.60 -9.45 9.41
C ARG A 181 -2.85 -9.67 7.93
N VAL A 182 -1.81 -9.51 7.10
CA VAL A 182 -1.92 -9.70 5.65
C VAL A 182 -2.49 -11.09 5.34
N GLY A 183 -3.51 -11.15 4.49
CA GLY A 183 -4.16 -12.40 4.07
C GLY A 183 -4.99 -13.12 5.12
N THR A 184 -5.11 -12.59 6.35
CA THR A 184 -5.79 -13.29 7.45
C THR A 184 -7.28 -12.96 7.60
N GLY A 185 -7.75 -11.84 7.05
CA GLY A 185 -9.12 -11.36 7.20
C GLY A 185 -9.47 -10.95 8.65
N ARG A 186 -8.49 -10.51 9.45
CA ARG A 186 -8.69 -10.11 10.86
C ARG A 186 -8.64 -8.60 11.08
N GLY A 187 -8.87 -7.81 10.04
CA GLY A 187 -8.78 -6.35 10.06
C GLY A 187 -7.34 -5.82 10.07
N THR A 188 -7.18 -4.52 9.84
CA THR A 188 -5.86 -3.88 9.68
C THR A 188 -5.05 -3.84 10.98
N GLY A 189 -5.69 -3.77 12.14
CA GLY A 189 -5.02 -3.59 13.43
C GLY A 189 -4.45 -2.20 13.66
N THR A 190 -4.55 -1.30 12.69
CA THR A 190 -3.94 0.04 12.72
C THR A 190 -4.97 1.18 12.86
N GLY A 191 -6.24 0.85 13.14
CA GLY A 191 -7.33 1.84 13.17
C GLY A 191 -7.13 2.97 14.18
N GLU A 192 -6.66 2.67 15.39
CA GLU A 192 -6.38 3.70 16.41
C GLU A 192 -5.24 4.63 15.99
N LEU A 193 -4.19 4.09 15.37
CA LEU A 193 -3.09 4.89 14.84
C LEU A 193 -3.58 5.79 13.69
N LEU A 194 -4.40 5.24 12.79
CA LEU A 194 -5.01 6.02 11.70
C LEU A 194 -5.73 7.25 12.25
N VAL A 195 -6.62 7.07 13.24
CA VAL A 195 -7.38 8.17 13.84
C VAL A 195 -6.44 9.21 14.43
N ARG A 196 -5.46 8.82 15.26
CA ARG A 196 -4.50 9.74 15.87
C ARG A 196 -3.69 10.52 14.83
N LEU A 197 -3.21 9.87 13.78
CA LEU A 197 -2.46 10.52 12.70
C LEU A 197 -3.34 11.54 11.95
N ARG A 198 -4.59 11.19 11.65
CA ARG A 198 -5.52 12.09 10.99
C ARG A 198 -5.87 13.30 11.82
N GLU A 199 -6.01 13.16 13.14
CA GLU A 199 -6.24 14.27 14.07
C GLU A 199 -5.00 15.17 14.20
N ALA A 200 -3.82 14.56 14.36
CA ALA A 200 -2.56 15.30 14.55
C ALA A 200 -2.05 15.99 13.27
N ARG A 201 -2.26 15.40 12.11
CA ARG A 201 -1.74 15.85 10.81
C ARG A 201 -2.80 15.70 9.69
N PRO A 202 -3.83 16.55 9.65
CA PRO A 202 -4.93 16.45 8.66
C PRO A 202 -4.50 16.54 7.20
N ALA A 203 -3.34 17.16 6.93
CA ALA A 203 -2.79 17.30 5.58
C ALA A 203 -2.12 16.02 5.05
N VAL A 204 -1.74 15.08 5.94
CA VAL A 204 -1.07 13.83 5.54
C VAL A 204 -2.10 12.84 5.01
N GLU A 205 -1.86 12.26 3.85
CA GLU A 205 -2.66 11.14 3.34
C GLU A 205 -2.24 9.85 4.05
N VAL A 206 -3.16 9.21 4.76
CA VAL A 206 -2.90 7.92 5.42
C VAL A 206 -3.70 6.83 4.72
N SER A 207 -2.99 5.88 4.15
CA SER A 207 -3.53 4.65 3.59
C SER A 207 -3.38 3.50 4.58
N VAL A 208 -4.21 2.47 4.47
CA VAL A 208 -4.15 1.30 5.35
C VAL A 208 -4.13 0.01 4.54
N GLY A 209 -3.49 -1.03 5.07
CA GLY A 209 -3.45 -2.34 4.46
C GLY A 209 -3.38 -3.48 5.46
N GLY A 210 -3.55 -4.70 4.96
CA GLY A 210 -3.47 -5.93 5.74
C GLY A 210 -4.80 -6.32 6.41
N GLY A 211 -5.29 -7.50 6.10
CA GLY A 211 -6.38 -8.18 6.82
C GLY A 211 -7.80 -7.68 6.60
N ILE A 212 -8.05 -6.73 5.69
CA ILE A 212 -9.41 -6.29 5.36
C ILE A 212 -10.19 -7.48 4.78
N SER A 213 -11.32 -7.80 5.41
CA SER A 213 -12.09 -9.02 5.13
C SER A 213 -13.35 -8.78 4.31
N GLY A 214 -13.87 -7.54 4.27
CA GLY A 214 -15.11 -7.24 3.57
C GLY A 214 -15.46 -5.76 3.56
N ILE A 215 -16.65 -5.47 3.03
CA ILE A 215 -17.13 -4.10 2.80
C ILE A 215 -17.29 -3.30 4.10
N GLU A 216 -17.70 -3.91 5.19
CA GLU A 216 -17.94 -3.21 6.46
C GLU A 216 -16.63 -2.65 7.04
N GLU A 217 -15.51 -3.38 6.89
CA GLU A 217 -14.19 -2.87 7.27
C GLU A 217 -13.70 -1.76 6.34
N LEU A 218 -13.97 -1.86 5.03
CA LEU A 218 -13.68 -0.76 4.08
C LEU A 218 -14.40 0.52 4.48
N ILE A 219 -15.68 0.41 4.84
CA ILE A 219 -16.49 1.53 5.31
C ILE A 219 -15.92 2.09 6.61
N ALA A 220 -15.52 1.22 7.54
CA ALA A 220 -14.96 1.63 8.82
C ALA A 220 -13.65 2.41 8.64
N VAL A 221 -12.69 1.92 7.84
CA VAL A 221 -11.42 2.64 7.61
C VAL A 221 -11.63 3.93 6.81
N GLN A 222 -12.57 3.96 5.87
CA GLN A 222 -12.96 5.17 5.16
C GLN A 222 -13.52 6.22 6.14
N THR A 223 -14.44 5.81 7.03
CA THR A 223 -15.05 6.69 8.05
C THR A 223 -14.00 7.20 9.03
N ALA A 224 -12.99 6.40 9.36
CA ALA A 224 -11.86 6.78 10.18
C ALA A 224 -10.89 7.76 9.48
N GLY A 225 -11.14 8.10 8.21
CA GLY A 225 -10.38 9.11 7.45
C GLY A 225 -9.20 8.57 6.66
N ALA A 226 -9.13 7.26 6.38
CA ALA A 226 -8.14 6.73 5.45
C ALA A 226 -8.31 7.35 4.06
N ALA A 227 -7.19 7.62 3.38
CA ALA A 227 -7.16 8.09 1.99
C ALA A 227 -7.29 6.92 1.00
N ALA A 228 -6.79 5.75 1.37
CA ALA A 228 -6.92 4.53 0.58
C ALA A 228 -6.87 3.28 1.45
N ALA A 229 -7.36 2.16 0.89
CA ALA A 229 -7.20 0.83 1.47
C ALA A 229 -6.58 -0.14 0.46
N LEU A 230 -5.54 -0.85 0.89
CA LEU A 230 -4.88 -1.90 0.12
C LEU A 230 -5.60 -3.23 0.35
N ILE A 231 -6.07 -3.87 -0.72
CA ILE A 231 -6.87 -5.09 -0.67
C ILE A 231 -6.22 -6.19 -1.53
N GLY A 232 -5.91 -7.30 -0.89
CA GLY A 232 -5.44 -8.52 -1.56
C GLY A 232 -6.51 -9.61 -1.58
N SER A 233 -6.44 -10.54 -0.64
CA SER A 233 -7.23 -11.77 -0.60
C SER A 233 -8.74 -11.59 -0.80
N ALA A 234 -9.33 -10.53 -0.22
CA ALA A 234 -10.78 -10.31 -0.29
C ALA A 234 -11.30 -10.01 -1.71
N LEU A 235 -10.43 -9.53 -2.63
CA LEU A 235 -10.76 -9.42 -4.06
C LEU A 235 -10.66 -10.77 -4.76
N HIS A 236 -9.67 -11.58 -4.39
CA HIS A 236 -9.39 -12.87 -5.05
C HIS A 236 -10.35 -13.99 -4.65
N ASP A 237 -10.91 -13.93 -3.45
CA ASP A 237 -11.89 -14.91 -2.96
C ASP A 237 -13.35 -14.42 -3.07
N GLY A 238 -13.56 -13.22 -3.62
CA GLY A 238 -14.89 -12.66 -3.93
C GLY A 238 -15.64 -12.07 -2.75
N ARG A 239 -15.01 -11.89 -1.59
CA ARG A 239 -15.62 -11.18 -0.45
C ARG A 239 -15.83 -9.69 -0.73
N ILE A 240 -15.00 -9.12 -1.60
CA ILE A 240 -15.15 -7.77 -2.15
C ILE A 240 -15.10 -7.90 -3.67
N GLY A 241 -16.22 -7.58 -4.32
CA GLY A 241 -16.35 -7.56 -5.76
C GLY A 241 -16.92 -6.22 -6.24
N ARG A 242 -17.33 -6.16 -7.50
CA ARG A 242 -17.87 -4.94 -8.10
C ARG A 242 -19.05 -4.38 -7.31
N LYS A 243 -19.97 -5.24 -6.85
CA LYS A 243 -21.15 -4.83 -6.07
C LYS A 243 -20.80 -4.13 -4.77
N GLU A 244 -19.80 -4.64 -4.04
CA GLU A 244 -19.31 -4.06 -2.79
C GLU A 244 -18.62 -2.72 -3.04
N LEU A 245 -17.87 -2.60 -4.14
CA LEU A 245 -17.22 -1.35 -4.54
C LEU A 245 -18.22 -0.28 -4.95
N ASP A 246 -19.27 -0.65 -5.68
CA ASP A 246 -20.36 0.26 -6.04
C ASP A 246 -21.10 0.75 -4.78
N ARG A 247 -21.44 -0.14 -3.84
CA ARG A 247 -22.02 0.21 -2.53
C ARG A 247 -21.15 1.22 -1.76
N LEU A 248 -19.82 1.02 -1.78
CA LEU A 248 -18.88 1.94 -1.14
C LEU A 248 -18.91 3.33 -1.80
N ALA A 249 -19.06 3.39 -3.12
CA ALA A 249 -19.20 4.65 -3.86
C ALA A 249 -20.50 5.39 -3.54
N ASP A 250 -21.64 4.68 -3.45
CA ASP A 250 -22.94 5.25 -3.15
C ASP A 250 -23.01 5.86 -1.74
N GLN A 251 -22.40 5.21 -0.75
CA GLN A 251 -22.35 5.73 0.61
C GLN A 251 -21.60 7.06 0.70
N ARG A 252 -20.58 7.27 -0.12
CA ARG A 252 -19.86 8.56 -0.20
C ARG A 252 -20.76 9.68 -0.69
N GLN A 253 -21.57 9.43 -1.71
CA GLN A 253 -22.49 10.44 -2.26
C GLN A 253 -23.53 10.85 -1.22
N SER A 254 -24.07 9.88 -0.48
CA SER A 254 -25.05 10.11 0.58
C SER A 254 -24.47 10.90 1.75
N SER A 255 -23.26 10.59 2.21
CA SER A 255 -22.57 11.29 3.30
C SER A 255 -22.20 12.73 2.92
N ARG A 256 -21.83 12.98 1.65
CA ARG A 256 -21.56 14.32 1.15
C ARG A 256 -22.83 15.19 1.09
N GLN A 257 -23.91 14.62 0.66
CA GLN A 257 -25.20 15.33 0.56
C GLN A 257 -25.71 15.74 1.95
N ALA A 258 -25.49 14.88 2.96
CA ALA A 258 -25.83 15.17 4.36
C ALA A 258 -24.90 16.23 5.00
N ALA A 259 -23.64 16.39 4.56
CA ALA A 259 -22.73 17.39 5.08
C ALA A 259 -22.92 18.79 4.46
N LEU A 260 -23.69 18.91 3.39
CA LEU A 260 -23.99 20.18 2.69
C LEU A 260 -25.36 20.75 3.08
N THR A 261 -26.13 20.04 3.89
CA THR A 261 -27.43 20.45 4.46
C THR A 261 -27.29 20.81 5.92
#